data_a5db0ee3a46fc194f43455dcf681a4fa
#
_entry.id   a5db0ee3a46fc194f43455dcf681a4fa
#
_cell.length_a   1.000
_cell.length_b   1.000
_cell.length_c   1.000
_cell.angle_alpha   90.00
_cell.angle_beta   90.00
_cell.angle_gamma   90.00
#
_symmetry.space_group_name_H-M   'P 1'
#
loop_
_entity.id
_entity.type
_entity.pdbx_description
1 polymer ?
#
loop_
_entity_poly.entity_id
_entity_poly.type
_entity_poly.pdbx_seq_one_letter_code
_entity_poly.pdbx_strand_id
1 'polypeptide(L)'
;MRMKRRVAVAVGALVAPVIAVSLPAPSASAHGWVVSPGSRQDQCAAGVVDCGQIKYEPQSVEGPKGLNSCSGGNPQFAELDDDGKGWRVTPVGSTHTFTWHHTARHATANWQYFIGNQKIAEFAGHGAQPAPDVSHQVNFGGFTGKQKVLAVWNVADTGNAFYSCIDVNIGGTGGGDGGGDGEPGDCVAAAWNSGNVYNGGDTVSHGGHTWRAKWWVTGEEPGTTGEWGVWEDLGGC
;
A
#
# COMPACT_ATOMS: atom_id res chain seq x y z
N MET A 1 -63.87 -64.67 -35.13
CA MET A 1 -63.58 -63.24 -34.83
C MET A 1 -62.62 -63.17 -33.65
N ARG A 2 -61.30 -62.83 -33.89
CA ARG A 2 -60.27 -62.72 -32.83
C ARG A 2 -59.95 -61.26 -32.62
N MET A 3 -60.30 -60.78 -31.45
CA MET A 3 -60.10 -59.40 -31.00
C MET A 3 -58.67 -59.28 -30.45
N LYS A 4 -57.78 -58.49 -31.12
CA LYS A 4 -56.42 -58.23 -30.69
C LYS A 4 -56.47 -57.05 -29.67
N ARG A 5 -56.16 -57.35 -28.42
CA ARG A 5 -55.92 -56.32 -27.39
C ARG A 5 -54.55 -55.66 -27.62
N ARG A 6 -54.52 -54.33 -27.84
CA ARG A 6 -53.32 -53.53 -27.83
C ARG A 6 -53.03 -53.09 -26.41
N VAL A 7 -51.88 -53.48 -25.91
CA VAL A 7 -51.32 -52.99 -24.61
C VAL A 7 -50.51 -51.73 -24.93
N ALA A 8 -50.92 -50.58 -24.41
CA ALA A 8 -50.16 -49.35 -24.47
C ALA A 8 -49.23 -49.31 -23.23
N VAL A 9 -47.92 -49.32 -23.48
CA VAL A 9 -46.91 -49.12 -22.42
C VAL A 9 -46.65 -47.61 -22.32
N ALA A 10 -47.02 -47.00 -21.21
CA ALA A 10 -46.69 -45.61 -20.89
C ALA A 10 -45.29 -45.59 -20.25
N VAL A 11 -44.33 -45.01 -20.96
CA VAL A 11 -42.99 -44.72 -20.43
C VAL A 11 -43.08 -43.36 -19.68
N GLY A 12 -43.17 -43.44 -18.37
CA GLY A 12 -43.09 -42.26 -17.50
C GLY A 12 -41.63 -41.80 -17.36
N ALA A 13 -41.28 -40.66 -17.93
CA ALA A 13 -39.97 -40.03 -17.72
C ALA A 13 -39.94 -39.38 -16.34
N LEU A 14 -39.22 -39.93 -15.38
CA LEU A 14 -38.91 -39.34 -14.09
C LEU A 14 -37.86 -38.21 -14.30
N VAL A 15 -38.29 -36.97 -14.30
CA VAL A 15 -37.45 -35.80 -14.22
C VAL A 15 -37.08 -35.60 -12.74
N ALA A 16 -35.88 -36.03 -12.35
CA ALA A 16 -35.37 -35.72 -11.02
C ALA A 16 -34.92 -34.24 -10.98
N PRO A 17 -35.37 -33.45 -9.97
CA PRO A 17 -34.89 -32.09 -9.83
C PRO A 17 -33.41 -32.11 -9.43
N VAL A 18 -32.53 -31.48 -10.22
CA VAL A 18 -31.16 -31.21 -9.84
C VAL A 18 -31.17 -30.07 -8.87
N ILE A 19 -31.02 -30.37 -7.58
CA ILE A 19 -30.80 -29.35 -6.55
C ILE A 19 -29.34 -28.89 -6.71
N ALA A 20 -29.14 -27.73 -7.32
CA ALA A 20 -27.85 -27.04 -7.33
C ALA A 20 -27.55 -26.53 -5.91
N VAL A 21 -26.73 -27.27 -5.18
CA VAL A 21 -26.16 -26.81 -3.89
C VAL A 21 -25.10 -25.79 -4.24
N SER A 22 -25.41 -24.50 -4.10
CA SER A 22 -24.39 -23.44 -4.12
C SER A 22 -23.58 -23.55 -2.83
N LEU A 23 -22.39 -24.14 -2.92
CA LEU A 23 -21.41 -24.06 -1.84
C LEU A 23 -20.96 -22.60 -1.75
N PRO A 24 -20.94 -22.00 -0.53
CA PRO A 24 -20.31 -20.69 -0.36
C PRO A 24 -18.85 -20.82 -0.83
N ALA A 25 -18.47 -20.00 -1.81
CA ALA A 25 -17.07 -19.88 -2.18
C ALA A 25 -16.30 -19.46 -0.92
N PRO A 26 -15.14 -20.09 -0.61
CA PRO A 26 -14.32 -19.63 0.48
C PRO A 26 -14.02 -18.14 0.25
N SER A 27 -14.22 -17.31 1.28
CA SER A 27 -13.84 -15.91 1.23
C SER A 27 -12.33 -15.89 0.99
N ALA A 28 -11.91 -15.45 -0.19
CA ALA A 28 -10.51 -15.29 -0.50
C ALA A 28 -9.99 -14.19 0.42
N SER A 29 -9.16 -14.56 1.40
CA SER A 29 -8.53 -13.62 2.31
C SER A 29 -7.34 -12.97 1.59
N ALA A 30 -7.45 -11.70 1.29
CA ALA A 30 -6.34 -10.87 0.83
C ALA A 30 -5.95 -9.92 1.98
N HIS A 31 -4.67 -9.60 2.12
CA HIS A 31 -4.19 -8.64 3.11
C HIS A 31 -2.94 -7.94 2.61
N GLY A 32 -2.88 -6.62 2.78
CA GLY A 32 -1.71 -5.84 2.40
C GLY A 32 -1.90 -4.34 2.61
N TRP A 33 -0.78 -3.63 2.72
CA TRP A 33 -0.75 -2.17 2.87
C TRP A 33 0.55 -1.59 2.29
N VAL A 34 0.63 -0.28 2.15
CA VAL A 34 1.86 0.41 1.75
C VAL A 34 2.76 0.58 2.97
N VAL A 35 3.97 0.04 2.88
CA VAL A 35 4.99 0.11 3.94
C VAL A 35 6.07 1.17 3.67
N SER A 36 6.25 1.57 2.41
CA SER A 36 7.22 2.62 2.03
C SER A 36 6.65 3.50 0.91
N PRO A 37 6.60 4.83 1.09
CA PRO A 37 6.71 5.54 2.36
C PRO A 37 5.64 5.05 3.33
N GLY A 38 5.91 5.13 4.65
CA GLY A 38 5.00 4.57 5.66
C GLY A 38 3.59 5.17 5.57
N SER A 39 2.61 4.32 5.27
CA SER A 39 1.19 4.71 5.24
C SER A 39 0.67 5.02 6.64
N ARG A 40 -0.55 5.58 6.74
CA ARG A 40 -1.17 5.89 8.03
C ARG A 40 -1.27 4.64 8.91
N GLN A 41 -1.73 3.50 8.36
CA GLN A 41 -1.77 2.24 9.10
C GLN A 41 -0.38 1.69 9.45
N ASP A 42 0.63 1.94 8.62
CA ASP A 42 2.02 1.59 8.92
C ASP A 42 2.56 2.42 10.10
N GLN A 43 2.29 3.71 10.10
CA GLN A 43 2.62 4.61 11.23
C GLN A 43 1.93 4.19 12.53
N CYS A 44 0.68 3.70 12.46
CA CYS A 44 -0.03 3.14 13.60
C CYS A 44 0.66 1.87 14.11
N ALA A 45 0.98 0.92 13.21
CA ALA A 45 1.63 -0.33 13.57
C ALA A 45 3.03 -0.12 14.17
N ALA A 46 3.78 0.86 13.64
CA ALA A 46 5.09 1.25 14.15
C ALA A 46 5.04 2.08 15.46
N GLY A 47 3.84 2.49 15.92
CA GLY A 47 3.69 3.33 17.12
C GLY A 47 4.15 4.78 16.92
N VAL A 48 4.28 5.23 15.68
CA VAL A 48 4.62 6.62 15.32
C VAL A 48 3.46 7.55 15.62
N VAL A 49 2.24 7.07 15.41
CA VAL A 49 0.99 7.75 15.76
C VAL A 49 0.20 6.82 16.67
N ASP A 50 -0.42 7.37 17.71
CA ASP A 50 -1.26 6.59 18.63
C ASP A 50 -2.59 6.26 17.93
N CYS A 51 -2.89 4.98 17.81
CA CYS A 51 -4.02 4.46 17.07
C CYS A 51 -4.73 3.33 17.84
N GLY A 52 -5.98 3.10 17.46
CA GLY A 52 -6.81 2.02 17.99
C GLY A 52 -6.51 0.65 17.36
N GLN A 53 -7.56 -0.01 16.90
CA GLN A 53 -7.53 -1.39 16.40
C GLN A 53 -6.56 -1.58 15.21
N ILE A 54 -6.46 -0.61 14.32
CA ILE A 54 -5.62 -0.67 13.11
C ILE A 54 -4.14 -0.93 13.41
N LYS A 55 -3.67 -0.57 14.60
CA LYS A 55 -2.30 -0.83 15.07
C LYS A 55 -1.93 -2.32 15.00
N TYR A 56 -2.89 -3.20 15.23
CA TYR A 56 -2.68 -4.64 15.32
C TYR A 56 -2.98 -5.39 14.01
N GLU A 57 -3.64 -4.73 13.07
CA GLU A 57 -4.02 -5.33 11.79
C GLU A 57 -3.89 -4.34 10.60
N PRO A 58 -2.71 -3.72 10.39
CA PRO A 58 -2.52 -2.71 9.36
C PRO A 58 -2.82 -3.22 7.95
N GLN A 59 -2.76 -4.55 7.75
CA GLN A 59 -3.04 -5.23 6.48
C GLN A 59 -4.54 -5.36 6.16
N SER A 60 -5.45 -5.05 7.10
CA SER A 60 -6.87 -5.43 7.05
C SER A 60 -7.80 -4.32 6.53
N VAL A 61 -7.28 -3.25 5.94
CA VAL A 61 -8.11 -2.13 5.43
C VAL A 61 -8.72 -2.52 4.09
N GLU A 62 -9.68 -3.43 4.14
CA GLU A 62 -10.45 -3.91 3.00
C GLU A 62 -11.81 -3.18 2.92
N GLY A 63 -12.28 -2.88 1.72
CA GLY A 63 -13.61 -2.30 1.47
C GLY A 63 -14.06 -2.46 0.03
N PRO A 64 -15.29 -2.06 -0.32
CA PRO A 64 -15.77 -2.06 -1.69
C PRO A 64 -14.84 -1.25 -2.61
N LYS A 65 -14.69 -1.69 -3.87
CA LYS A 65 -13.92 -0.93 -4.87
C LYS A 65 -14.50 0.46 -5.12
N GLY A 66 -13.63 1.41 -5.44
CA GLY A 66 -14.01 2.75 -5.87
C GLY A 66 -14.27 3.75 -4.73
N LEU A 67 -13.93 3.42 -3.49
CA LEU A 67 -14.00 4.37 -2.39
C LEU A 67 -12.84 5.37 -2.43
N ASN A 68 -13.11 6.60 -2.01
CA ASN A 68 -12.10 7.60 -1.70
C ASN A 68 -12.01 7.75 -0.17
N SER A 69 -11.45 6.74 0.49
CA SER A 69 -11.39 6.62 1.95
C SER A 69 -10.14 5.89 2.38
N CYS A 70 -9.46 6.40 3.39
CA CYS A 70 -8.26 5.77 3.97
C CYS A 70 -8.62 4.54 4.82
N SER A 71 -9.84 4.52 5.38
CA SER A 71 -10.35 3.41 6.20
C SER A 71 -11.01 2.29 5.38
N GLY A 72 -11.11 2.45 4.03
CA GLY A 72 -11.90 1.53 3.21
C GLY A 72 -13.38 1.50 3.57
N GLY A 73 -13.89 2.53 4.26
CA GLY A 73 -15.26 2.60 4.75
C GLY A 73 -15.51 1.77 6.02
N ASN A 74 -14.48 1.27 6.68
CA ASN A 74 -14.60 0.50 7.93
C ASN A 74 -14.68 1.43 9.14
N PRO A 75 -15.78 1.44 9.91
CA PRO A 75 -15.93 2.31 11.08
C PRO A 75 -14.85 2.09 12.15
N GLN A 76 -14.37 0.86 12.32
CA GLN A 76 -13.31 0.53 13.27
C GLN A 76 -11.96 1.15 12.92
N PHE A 77 -11.76 1.56 11.66
CA PHE A 77 -10.56 2.20 11.15
C PHE A 77 -10.78 3.66 10.77
N ALA A 78 -11.91 4.27 11.19
CA ALA A 78 -12.30 5.63 10.80
C ALA A 78 -11.23 6.69 11.13
N GLU A 79 -10.39 6.42 12.12
CA GLU A 79 -9.24 7.28 12.47
C GLU A 79 -8.24 7.48 11.32
N LEU A 80 -8.17 6.54 10.36
CA LEU A 80 -7.33 6.69 9.18
C LEU A 80 -7.82 7.80 8.23
N ASP A 81 -9.10 8.17 8.31
CA ASP A 81 -9.67 9.28 7.54
C ASP A 81 -9.52 10.65 8.22
N ASP A 82 -9.05 10.70 9.48
CA ASP A 82 -8.81 11.93 10.22
C ASP A 82 -7.48 12.58 9.79
N ASP A 83 -7.56 13.61 8.97
CA ASP A 83 -6.39 14.38 8.50
C ASP A 83 -5.72 15.20 9.62
N GLY A 84 -6.40 15.42 10.76
CA GLY A 84 -5.90 16.15 11.93
C GLY A 84 -5.10 15.30 12.93
N LYS A 85 -4.99 13.99 12.72
CA LYS A 85 -4.42 13.05 13.70
C LYS A 85 -2.88 13.16 13.89
N GLY A 86 -2.21 14.05 13.16
CA GLY A 86 -0.76 14.26 13.30
C GLY A 86 0.10 13.23 12.54
N TRP A 87 -0.38 12.80 11.40
CA TRP A 87 0.35 11.90 10.51
C TRP A 87 1.72 12.46 10.12
N ARG A 88 2.75 11.63 10.17
CA ARG A 88 4.05 12.00 9.64
C ARG A 88 3.95 12.18 8.12
N VAL A 89 4.48 13.29 7.64
CA VAL A 89 4.51 13.65 6.21
C VAL A 89 5.90 13.33 5.66
N THR A 90 5.97 12.48 4.65
CA THR A 90 7.24 12.11 4.03
C THR A 90 7.62 13.10 2.92
N PRO A 91 8.80 13.77 2.97
CA PRO A 91 9.30 14.56 1.85
C PRO A 91 9.56 13.66 0.64
N VAL A 92 9.11 14.09 -0.54
CA VAL A 92 9.29 13.33 -1.78
C VAL A 92 9.59 14.28 -2.94
N GLY A 93 10.30 13.78 -3.97
CA GLY A 93 10.51 14.49 -5.22
C GLY A 93 9.26 14.56 -6.10
N SER A 94 9.43 14.91 -7.37
CA SER A 94 8.34 14.87 -8.37
C SER A 94 7.89 13.45 -8.72
N THR A 95 8.71 12.45 -8.38
CA THR A 95 8.42 11.02 -8.45
C THR A 95 8.85 10.35 -7.14
N HIS A 96 8.15 9.28 -6.75
CA HIS A 96 8.53 8.48 -5.60
C HIS A 96 8.11 7.03 -5.79
N THR A 97 8.84 6.10 -5.15
CA THR A 97 8.53 4.66 -5.18
C THR A 97 7.68 4.29 -3.97
N PHE A 98 6.51 3.71 -4.22
CA PHE A 98 5.62 3.15 -3.20
C PHE A 98 5.76 1.64 -3.18
N THR A 99 5.94 1.05 -2.00
CA THR A 99 6.05 -0.40 -1.83
C THR A 99 4.86 -0.92 -1.03
N TRP A 100 4.09 -1.80 -1.65
CA TRP A 100 3.07 -2.61 -1.01
C TRP A 100 3.68 -3.86 -0.40
N HIS A 101 3.28 -4.20 0.82
CA HIS A 101 3.56 -5.47 1.47
C HIS A 101 2.27 -6.30 1.56
N HIS A 102 2.26 -7.49 0.95
CA HIS A 102 1.12 -8.38 0.91
C HIS A 102 1.35 -9.56 1.85
N THR A 103 0.67 -9.57 2.99
CA THR A 103 0.73 -10.70 3.96
C THR A 103 -0.15 -11.87 3.53
N ALA A 104 -1.21 -11.61 2.77
CA ALA A 104 -2.00 -12.61 2.08
C ALA A 104 -2.23 -12.14 0.63
N ARG A 105 -1.55 -12.80 -0.31
CA ARG A 105 -1.54 -12.43 -1.73
C ARG A 105 -2.76 -12.98 -2.43
N HIS A 106 -3.39 -12.16 -3.28
CA HIS A 106 -4.57 -12.55 -4.04
C HIS A 106 -4.48 -12.09 -5.49
N ALA A 107 -5.26 -12.71 -6.38
CA ALA A 107 -5.34 -12.30 -7.79
C ALA A 107 -5.62 -10.80 -7.89
N THR A 108 -4.78 -10.07 -8.61
CA THR A 108 -4.77 -8.61 -8.63
C THR A 108 -5.25 -8.08 -9.97
N ALA A 109 -6.25 -7.19 -9.95
CA ALA A 109 -6.67 -6.46 -11.13
C ALA A 109 -5.66 -5.34 -11.45
N ASN A 110 -5.43 -4.45 -10.51
CA ASN A 110 -4.48 -3.34 -10.63
C ASN A 110 -4.18 -2.73 -9.25
N TRP A 111 -3.17 -1.85 -9.23
CA TRP A 111 -2.93 -0.87 -8.18
C TRP A 111 -3.16 0.52 -8.74
N GLN A 112 -3.85 1.37 -7.98
CA GLN A 112 -4.16 2.74 -8.36
C GLN A 112 -3.70 3.72 -7.30
N TYR A 113 -3.30 4.91 -7.72
CA TYR A 113 -2.86 5.99 -6.84
C TYR A 113 -3.63 7.26 -7.16
N PHE A 114 -4.10 7.95 -6.11
CA PHE A 114 -4.91 9.16 -6.25
C PHE A 114 -4.40 10.27 -5.34
N ILE A 115 -4.55 11.52 -5.79
CA ILE A 115 -4.49 12.72 -4.96
C ILE A 115 -5.87 13.41 -5.10
N GLY A 116 -6.59 13.52 -3.99
CA GLY A 116 -8.00 13.89 -4.03
C GLY A 116 -8.80 12.90 -4.90
N ASN A 117 -9.49 13.43 -5.91
CA ASN A 117 -10.25 12.62 -6.88
C ASN A 117 -9.48 12.33 -8.18
N GLN A 118 -8.24 12.82 -8.31
CA GLN A 118 -7.45 12.64 -9.52
C GLN A 118 -6.59 11.36 -9.41
N LYS A 119 -6.78 10.44 -10.35
CA LYS A 119 -5.88 9.29 -10.50
C LYS A 119 -4.56 9.75 -11.11
N ILE A 120 -3.44 9.53 -10.42
CA ILE A 120 -2.09 9.92 -10.82
C ILE A 120 -1.28 8.76 -11.40
N ALA A 121 -1.62 7.51 -11.03
CA ALA A 121 -0.97 6.32 -11.57
C ALA A 121 -1.86 5.09 -11.50
N GLU A 122 -1.60 4.12 -12.39
CA GLU A 122 -2.20 2.79 -12.39
C GLU A 122 -1.22 1.76 -12.92
N PHE A 123 -1.15 0.60 -12.24
CA PHE A 123 -0.30 -0.52 -12.60
C PHE A 123 -1.14 -1.78 -12.71
N ALA A 124 -1.11 -2.46 -13.86
CA ALA A 124 -1.93 -3.63 -14.12
C ALA A 124 -1.39 -4.87 -13.37
N GLY A 125 -2.28 -5.60 -12.70
CA GLY A 125 -1.97 -6.88 -12.05
C GLY A 125 -2.25 -8.09 -12.91
N HIS A 126 -2.98 -7.91 -14.05
CA HIS A 126 -3.31 -8.94 -15.03
C HIS A 126 -4.02 -10.18 -14.44
N GLY A 127 -4.69 -10.05 -13.29
CA GLY A 127 -5.31 -11.18 -12.60
C GLY A 127 -4.32 -12.13 -11.93
N ALA A 128 -3.03 -11.80 -11.92
CA ALA A 128 -2.00 -12.63 -11.31
C ALA A 128 -1.92 -12.38 -9.79
N GLN A 129 -1.44 -13.40 -9.05
CA GLN A 129 -1.07 -13.25 -7.67
C GLN A 129 0.25 -12.47 -7.57
N PRO A 130 0.31 -11.35 -6.82
CA PRO A 130 1.51 -10.52 -6.76
C PRO A 130 2.64 -11.18 -5.97
N ALA A 131 3.85 -10.62 -6.07
CA ALA A 131 4.92 -10.91 -5.12
C ALA A 131 4.54 -10.44 -3.69
N PRO A 132 5.22 -10.93 -2.63
CA PRO A 132 5.02 -10.41 -1.27
C PRO A 132 5.18 -8.90 -1.20
N ASP A 133 6.21 -8.38 -1.85
CA ASP A 133 6.47 -6.95 -1.97
C ASP A 133 6.39 -6.53 -3.44
N VAL A 134 5.65 -5.45 -3.69
CA VAL A 134 5.48 -4.87 -5.03
C VAL A 134 5.73 -3.38 -4.96
N SER A 135 6.67 -2.90 -5.76
CA SER A 135 7.06 -1.49 -5.79
C SER A 135 6.63 -0.82 -7.09
N HIS A 136 6.09 0.39 -6.98
CA HIS A 136 5.62 1.20 -8.09
C HIS A 136 6.25 2.60 -8.02
N GLN A 137 6.91 3.03 -9.07
CA GLN A 137 7.34 4.41 -9.21
C GLN A 137 6.17 5.27 -9.70
N VAL A 138 5.74 6.22 -8.88
CA VAL A 138 4.61 7.12 -9.15
C VAL A 138 5.12 8.51 -9.43
N ASN A 139 4.67 9.11 -10.54
CA ASN A 139 4.89 10.51 -10.86
C ASN A 139 3.67 11.32 -10.37
N PHE A 140 3.93 12.40 -9.64
CA PHE A 140 2.86 13.20 -9.03
C PHE A 140 2.21 14.22 -9.98
N GLY A 141 2.60 14.27 -11.27
CA GLY A 141 1.87 15.00 -12.31
C GLY A 141 1.74 16.51 -12.09
N GLY A 142 2.72 17.13 -11.43
CA GLY A 142 2.70 18.57 -11.16
C GLY A 142 2.06 18.96 -9.84
N PHE A 143 1.57 18.02 -9.04
CA PHE A 143 1.20 18.28 -7.64
C PHE A 143 2.44 18.69 -6.83
N THR A 144 2.27 19.64 -5.92
CA THR A 144 3.33 20.15 -5.03
C THR A 144 2.82 20.31 -3.61
N GLY A 145 3.75 20.46 -2.66
CA GLY A 145 3.43 20.69 -1.26
C GLY A 145 2.83 19.45 -0.58
N LYS A 146 2.19 19.66 0.57
CA LYS A 146 1.58 18.58 1.34
C LYS A 146 0.37 17.99 0.60
N GLN A 147 0.41 16.71 0.36
CA GLN A 147 -0.63 15.93 -0.31
C GLN A 147 -0.88 14.63 0.45
N LYS A 148 -2.12 14.14 0.36
CA LYS A 148 -2.50 12.80 0.78
C LYS A 148 -2.65 11.93 -0.47
N VAL A 149 -1.80 10.92 -0.60
CA VAL A 149 -1.88 9.91 -1.66
C VAL A 149 -2.72 8.75 -1.15
N LEU A 150 -3.82 8.46 -1.83
CA LEU A 150 -4.61 7.25 -1.63
C LEU A 150 -4.11 6.18 -2.59
N ALA A 151 -3.53 5.12 -2.05
CA ALA A 151 -3.13 3.92 -2.78
C ALA A 151 -4.20 2.84 -2.62
N VAL A 152 -4.62 2.23 -3.73
CA VAL A 152 -5.69 1.24 -3.79
C VAL A 152 -5.20 -0.01 -4.49
N TRP A 153 -5.28 -1.16 -3.83
CA TRP A 153 -5.02 -2.46 -4.44
C TRP A 153 -6.35 -3.16 -4.75
N ASN A 154 -6.72 -3.25 -6.03
CA ASN A 154 -7.96 -3.88 -6.49
C ASN A 154 -7.76 -5.39 -6.68
N VAL A 155 -8.50 -6.19 -5.93
CA VAL A 155 -8.54 -7.65 -6.08
C VAL A 155 -9.29 -8.02 -7.36
N ALA A 156 -8.81 -9.01 -8.15
CA ALA A 156 -9.35 -9.27 -9.48
C ALA A 156 -10.72 -9.94 -9.46
N ASP A 157 -10.93 -10.88 -8.57
CA ASP A 157 -12.06 -11.82 -8.53
C ASP A 157 -13.07 -11.55 -7.41
N THR A 158 -12.95 -10.39 -6.73
CA THR A 158 -13.90 -9.89 -5.73
C THR A 158 -14.37 -8.48 -6.03
N GLY A 159 -15.41 -8.01 -5.36
CA GLY A 159 -15.88 -6.62 -5.38
C GLY A 159 -15.02 -5.69 -4.52
N ASN A 160 -13.96 -6.17 -3.87
CA ASN A 160 -13.22 -5.48 -2.84
C ASN A 160 -11.85 -4.99 -3.30
N ALA A 161 -11.32 -4.02 -2.55
CA ALA A 161 -9.99 -3.46 -2.68
C ALA A 161 -9.40 -3.20 -1.29
N PHE A 162 -8.09 -3.04 -1.22
CA PHE A 162 -7.34 -2.62 -0.04
C PHE A 162 -6.91 -1.17 -0.19
N TYR A 163 -6.99 -0.41 0.90
CA TYR A 163 -6.79 1.04 0.92
C TYR A 163 -5.62 1.40 1.82
N SER A 164 -4.78 2.33 1.35
CA SER A 164 -3.65 2.84 2.11
C SER A 164 -3.48 4.32 1.82
N CYS A 165 -3.49 5.17 2.85
CA CYS A 165 -3.21 6.59 2.70
C CYS A 165 -1.79 6.92 3.16
N ILE A 166 -1.10 7.73 2.38
CA ILE A 166 0.26 8.17 2.63
C ILE A 166 0.31 9.68 2.55
N ASP A 167 0.79 10.33 3.61
CA ASP A 167 0.95 11.77 3.65
C ASP A 167 2.35 12.14 3.15
N VAL A 168 2.43 12.93 2.07
CA VAL A 168 3.68 13.33 1.41
C VAL A 168 3.80 14.84 1.29
N ASN A 169 5.04 15.36 1.21
CA ASN A 169 5.33 16.74 0.84
C ASN A 169 6.13 16.75 -0.46
N ILE A 170 5.45 17.01 -1.57
CA ILE A 170 6.00 16.92 -2.92
C ILE A 170 6.80 18.18 -3.24
N GLY A 171 8.08 18.01 -3.64
CA GLY A 171 9.00 19.10 -3.91
C GLY A 171 9.41 19.87 -2.64
N GLY A 172 8.99 19.34 -1.47
CA GLY A 172 9.45 19.85 -0.19
C GLY A 172 10.88 19.38 0.05
N THR A 173 11.83 20.31 0.04
CA THR A 173 13.07 20.09 0.77
C THR A 173 12.69 19.85 2.21
N GLY A 174 13.11 18.72 2.82
CA GLY A 174 12.81 18.39 4.19
C GLY A 174 13.21 19.54 5.11
N GLY A 175 12.23 20.38 5.44
CA GLY A 175 12.41 21.53 6.34
C GLY A 175 12.36 21.05 7.78
N GLY A 176 13.51 20.70 8.35
CA GLY A 176 13.76 20.91 9.76
C GLY A 176 14.21 22.36 9.91
N ASP A 177 13.59 23.15 10.81
CA ASP A 177 14.07 24.47 11.19
C ASP A 177 15.53 24.41 11.64
N GLY A 178 16.40 25.11 10.92
CA GLY A 178 17.80 25.22 11.26
C GLY A 178 18.62 25.74 10.08
N GLY A 179 18.85 27.08 10.04
CA GLY A 179 19.57 27.76 8.96
C GLY A 179 20.99 27.26 8.76
N GLY A 180 21.44 27.34 7.53
CA GLY A 180 22.82 27.12 7.11
C GLY A 180 22.94 27.19 5.61
N ASP A 181 23.62 28.18 5.11
CA ASP A 181 23.94 28.44 3.71
C ASP A 181 24.69 27.26 3.10
N GLY A 182 24.21 26.69 1.99
CA GLY A 182 24.82 25.55 1.29
C GLY A 182 24.89 25.72 -0.22
N GLU A 183 26.05 25.55 -0.75
CA GLU A 183 26.52 25.63 -2.15
C GLU A 183 26.17 24.35 -2.98
N PRO A 184 26.31 24.30 -4.31
CA PRO A 184 25.63 23.41 -5.23
C PRO A 184 26.08 21.94 -5.16
N GLY A 185 25.12 21.06 -4.85
CA GLY A 185 25.25 19.62 -4.72
C GLY A 185 24.14 19.03 -3.86
N ASP A 186 22.92 19.60 -3.93
CA ASP A 186 21.84 19.22 -3.03
C ASP A 186 21.37 17.78 -3.23
N CYS A 187 21.70 16.94 -2.26
CA CYS A 187 21.12 15.62 -2.13
C CYS A 187 19.59 15.70 -2.02
N VAL A 188 18.89 14.95 -2.84
CA VAL A 188 17.40 14.92 -2.87
C VAL A 188 16.81 14.26 -1.62
N ALA A 189 17.59 13.43 -0.92
CA ALA A 189 17.17 12.78 0.31
C ALA A 189 17.23 13.75 1.51
N ALA A 190 16.30 13.56 2.47
CA ALA A 190 16.31 14.33 3.72
C ALA A 190 17.61 14.14 4.49
N ALA A 191 18.09 15.19 5.17
CA ALA A 191 19.29 15.09 5.99
C ALA A 191 19.13 14.06 7.11
N TRP A 192 20.16 13.24 7.34
CA TRP A 192 20.20 12.31 8.45
C TRP A 192 20.10 13.03 9.81
N ASN A 193 19.40 12.43 10.75
CA ASN A 193 19.27 12.94 12.10
C ASN A 193 19.39 11.80 13.11
N SER A 194 20.30 11.93 14.08
CA SER A 194 20.58 10.90 15.09
C SER A 194 19.39 10.54 15.99
N GLY A 195 18.40 11.43 16.12
CA GLY A 195 17.19 11.20 16.90
C GLY A 195 16.08 10.47 16.15
N ASN A 196 16.24 10.27 14.84
CA ASN A 196 15.23 9.61 14.03
C ASN A 196 15.43 8.09 13.98
N VAL A 197 14.32 7.39 13.77
CA VAL A 197 14.30 5.96 13.43
C VAL A 197 14.17 5.86 11.92
N TYR A 198 15.01 5.01 11.32
CA TYR A 198 14.98 4.69 9.90
C TYR A 198 14.73 3.20 9.72
N ASN A 199 13.89 2.84 8.77
CA ASN A 199 13.58 1.46 8.44
C ASN A 199 14.35 1.03 7.18
N GLY A 200 14.45 -0.26 6.94
CA GLY A 200 15.08 -0.77 5.72
C GLY A 200 14.41 -0.17 4.47
N GLY A 201 15.22 0.44 3.61
CA GLY A 201 14.78 1.14 2.42
C GLY A 201 14.67 2.66 2.55
N ASP A 202 14.65 3.23 3.78
CA ASP A 202 14.66 4.68 3.97
C ASP A 202 15.96 5.29 3.47
N THR A 203 15.87 6.46 2.81
CA THR A 203 17.03 7.18 2.30
C THR A 203 17.23 8.50 3.03
N VAL A 204 18.50 8.81 3.28
CA VAL A 204 18.93 10.07 3.90
C VAL A 204 20.11 10.67 3.15
N SER A 205 20.31 11.98 3.29
CA SER A 205 21.55 12.63 2.89
C SER A 205 22.46 12.82 4.10
N HIS A 206 23.74 12.53 3.94
CA HIS A 206 24.77 12.79 4.95
C HIS A 206 26.15 12.88 4.31
N GLY A 207 26.93 13.91 4.69
CA GLY A 207 28.31 14.07 4.19
C GLY A 207 28.44 14.22 2.67
N GLY A 208 27.43 14.77 1.98
CA GLY A 208 27.43 14.92 0.51
C GLY A 208 27.11 13.64 -0.25
N HIS A 209 26.60 12.61 0.44
CA HIS A 209 26.16 11.33 -0.14
C HIS A 209 24.70 11.05 0.20
N THR A 210 24.05 10.27 -0.66
CA THR A 210 22.76 9.65 -0.37
C THR A 210 22.98 8.24 0.18
N TRP A 211 22.36 7.94 1.32
CA TRP A 211 22.48 6.67 2.04
C TRP A 211 21.12 5.99 2.12
N ARG A 212 21.09 4.67 2.03
CA ARG A 212 19.90 3.84 2.24
C ARG A 212 20.07 2.95 3.47
N ALA A 213 19.10 2.97 4.39
CA ALA A 213 19.06 2.02 5.50
C ALA A 213 18.81 0.60 4.95
N LYS A 214 19.69 -0.35 5.29
CA LYS A 214 19.55 -1.77 4.90
C LYS A 214 18.50 -2.48 5.76
N TRP A 215 18.35 -2.05 7.00
CA TRP A 215 17.36 -2.52 7.99
C TRP A 215 17.09 -1.41 9.00
N TRP A 216 16.33 -1.70 10.04
CA TRP A 216 15.99 -0.74 11.08
C TRP A 216 17.23 -0.18 11.77
N VAL A 217 17.30 1.14 11.94
CA VAL A 217 18.42 1.83 12.58
C VAL A 217 17.97 3.12 13.27
N THR A 218 18.59 3.44 14.38
CA THR A 218 18.49 4.74 15.08
C THR A 218 19.85 5.10 15.64
N GLY A 219 20.21 6.39 15.59
CA GLY A 219 21.43 6.92 16.21
C GLY A 219 22.74 6.59 15.47
N GLU A 220 22.76 5.65 14.54
CA GLU A 220 23.96 5.27 13.81
C GLU A 220 24.18 6.20 12.59
N GLU A 221 25.30 6.87 12.55
CA GLU A 221 25.65 7.87 11.54
C GLU A 221 26.04 7.20 10.22
N PRO A 222 25.46 7.61 9.06
CA PRO A 222 25.85 7.09 7.77
C PRO A 222 27.33 7.31 7.46
N GLY A 223 27.98 6.29 6.87
CA GLY A 223 29.39 6.35 6.49
C GLY A 223 30.38 6.01 7.60
N THR A 224 29.92 5.75 8.84
CA THR A 224 30.83 5.47 9.98
C THR A 224 31.14 3.99 10.17
N THR A 225 30.33 3.07 9.64
CA THR A 225 30.39 1.62 9.92
C THR A 225 30.84 0.75 8.73
N GLY A 226 31.23 1.36 7.61
CA GLY A 226 31.74 0.68 6.43
C GLY A 226 30.72 -0.24 5.74
N GLU A 227 31.20 -1.14 4.88
CA GLU A 227 30.38 -1.99 4.01
C GLU A 227 29.38 -2.88 4.77
N TRP A 228 29.70 -3.29 5.99
CA TRP A 228 28.86 -4.14 6.84
C TRP A 228 27.91 -3.37 7.74
N GLY A 229 27.96 -2.02 7.72
CA GLY A 229 27.07 -1.16 8.49
C GLY A 229 25.62 -1.19 7.99
N VAL A 230 24.75 -0.53 8.75
CA VAL A 230 23.32 -0.44 8.44
C VAL A 230 23.01 0.45 7.22
N TRP A 231 23.99 1.28 6.80
CA TRP A 231 23.83 2.21 5.71
C TRP A 231 24.52 1.72 4.43
N GLU A 232 23.81 1.73 3.33
CA GLU A 232 24.32 1.51 1.99
C GLU A 232 24.56 2.88 1.33
N ASP A 233 25.77 3.14 0.83
CA ASP A 233 26.09 4.35 0.08
C ASP A 233 25.52 4.24 -1.33
N LEU A 234 24.64 5.16 -1.72
CA LEU A 234 24.05 5.25 -3.05
C LEU A 234 24.80 6.23 -3.96
N GLY A 235 25.87 6.85 -3.45
CA GLY A 235 26.72 7.77 -4.19
C GLY A 235 26.62 9.22 -3.74
N GLY A 236 27.56 10.03 -4.25
CA GLY A 236 27.60 11.47 -4.00
C GLY A 236 26.44 12.21 -4.66
N CYS A 237 26.01 13.30 -4.10
CA CYS A 237 24.97 14.19 -4.61
C CYS A 237 25.47 15.65 -4.85
#